data_8f7c40d80bf3c0e741aa5a639b2f3e17
#
_entry.id   8f7c40d80bf3c0e741aa5a639b2f3e17
#
_cell.length_a   1.000
_cell.length_b   1.000
_cell.length_c   1.000
_cell.angle_alpha   90.00
_cell.angle_beta   90.00
_cell.angle_gamma   90.00
#
_symmetry.space_group_name_H-M   'P 1'
#
loop_
_entity.id
_entity.type
_entity.pdbx_description
1 polymer ?
#
loop_
_entity_poly.entity_id
_entity_poly.type
_entity_poly.pdbx_seq_one_letter_code
_entity_poly.pdbx_strand_id
1 'polypeptide(L)'
;VRDSADVWNLNPNDIGIMGSSAGGHLASTIATHAKPELRPNFQILFYPVITMDKSYTHMGSHNNLLGKDASAELETEYSNEKQVTKDTPRAFIVYSDDDKVVPPANGVNYYLALNKNNVPSVLHIYPSGGHGWGIREDFLYKSEMLNELTSWLRSFKVPHKDAIRVACIGNSITYGARIKNRDRDSYPAVLSRMLGEAYWVKNFGVSARTLLNKGDN
;
A
#
# COMPACT_ATOMS: atom_id res chain seq x y z
N VAL A 1 -3.00 -11.45 16.47
CA VAL A 1 -2.80 -12.00 15.12
C VAL A 1 -1.42 -12.63 15.03
N ARG A 2 -0.33 -11.89 15.30
CA ARG A 2 1.04 -12.40 15.19
C ARG A 2 1.29 -13.62 16.09
N ASP A 3 0.84 -13.55 17.34
CA ASP A 3 0.99 -14.66 18.30
C ASP A 3 0.21 -15.92 17.91
N SER A 4 -0.82 -15.77 17.09
CA SER A 4 -1.65 -16.87 16.58
C SER A 4 -1.31 -17.26 15.13
N ALA A 5 -0.23 -16.71 14.57
CA ALA A 5 0.10 -16.90 13.16
C ALA A 5 0.28 -18.37 12.79
N ASP A 6 0.95 -19.14 13.62
CA ASP A 6 1.14 -20.58 13.40
C ASP A 6 -0.20 -21.35 13.44
N VAL A 7 -1.08 -20.98 14.38
CA VAL A 7 -2.41 -21.61 14.54
C VAL A 7 -3.31 -21.30 13.33
N TRP A 8 -3.20 -20.10 12.79
CA TRP A 8 -4.01 -19.64 11.64
C TRP A 8 -3.32 -19.83 10.29
N ASN A 9 -2.14 -20.45 10.28
CA ASN A 9 -1.32 -20.64 9.08
C ASN A 9 -1.05 -19.31 8.33
N LEU A 10 -0.68 -18.28 9.08
CA LEU A 10 -0.34 -16.96 8.57
C LEU A 10 1.18 -16.74 8.61
N ASN A 11 1.67 -15.89 7.71
CA ASN A 11 3.04 -15.40 7.79
C ASN A 11 3.12 -14.25 8.82
N PRO A 12 3.81 -14.40 9.96
CA PRO A 12 3.92 -13.34 10.97
C PRO A 12 4.66 -12.09 10.49
N ASN A 13 5.40 -12.19 9.38
CA ASN A 13 6.14 -11.09 8.78
C ASN A 13 5.40 -10.44 7.59
N ASP A 14 4.12 -10.78 7.39
CA ASP A 14 3.30 -10.25 6.29
C ASP A 14 1.89 -9.87 6.80
N ILE A 15 1.84 -9.18 7.93
CA ILE A 15 0.61 -8.73 8.58
C ILE A 15 0.46 -7.23 8.34
N GLY A 16 -0.59 -6.85 7.61
CA GLY A 16 -0.92 -5.46 7.35
C GLY A 16 -2.04 -4.93 8.23
N ILE A 17 -2.13 -3.61 8.31
CA ILE A 17 -3.27 -2.89 8.85
C ILE A 17 -3.93 -2.07 7.74
N MET A 18 -5.26 -2.03 7.73
CA MET A 18 -6.03 -1.24 6.77
C MET A 18 -7.01 -0.34 7.50
N GLY A 19 -7.15 0.89 7.04
CA GLY A 19 -8.12 1.83 7.58
C GLY A 19 -8.57 2.88 6.58
N SER A 20 -9.80 3.37 6.74
CA SER A 20 -10.38 4.43 5.93
C SER A 20 -10.83 5.59 6.81
N SER A 21 -10.70 6.83 6.32
CA SER A 21 -11.15 8.03 7.03
C SER A 21 -10.58 8.11 8.46
N ALA A 22 -11.39 8.25 9.49
CA ALA A 22 -10.97 8.18 10.90
C ALA A 22 -10.31 6.83 11.25
N GLY A 23 -10.75 5.70 10.64
CA GLY A 23 -10.08 4.41 10.77
C GLY A 23 -8.69 4.39 10.13
N GLY A 24 -8.46 5.22 9.12
CA GLY A 24 -7.13 5.48 8.55
C GLY A 24 -6.22 6.18 9.54
N HIS A 25 -6.76 7.11 10.35
CA HIS A 25 -6.01 7.70 11.46
C HIS A 25 -5.60 6.64 12.48
N LEU A 26 -6.52 5.81 12.95
CA LEU A 26 -6.20 4.72 13.87
C LEU A 26 -5.12 3.79 13.30
N ALA A 27 -5.24 3.40 12.02
CA ALA A 27 -4.27 2.53 11.36
C ALA A 27 -2.87 3.16 11.29
N SER A 28 -2.78 4.44 10.90
CA SER A 28 -1.52 5.17 10.84
C SER A 28 -0.95 5.48 12.24
N THR A 29 -1.80 5.67 13.26
CA THR A 29 -1.35 5.79 14.65
C THR A 29 -0.71 4.49 15.14
N ILE A 30 -1.31 3.35 14.87
CA ILE A 30 -0.68 2.05 15.20
C ILE A 30 0.64 1.89 14.44
N ALA A 31 0.70 2.29 13.16
CA ALA A 31 1.90 2.22 12.35
C ALA A 31 3.06 3.10 12.89
N THR A 32 2.76 4.24 13.48
CA THR A 32 3.76 5.21 13.96
C THR A 32 4.10 5.06 15.43
N HIS A 33 3.13 4.73 16.29
CA HIS A 33 3.29 4.74 17.77
C HIS A 33 3.46 3.35 18.39
N ALA A 34 3.02 2.27 17.71
CA ALA A 34 3.15 0.94 18.30
C ALA A 34 4.61 0.55 18.52
N LYS A 35 4.84 -0.23 19.57
CA LYS A 35 6.14 -0.85 19.79
C LYS A 35 6.53 -1.74 18.60
N PRO A 36 7.83 -1.93 18.31
CA PRO A 36 8.28 -2.67 17.13
C PRO A 36 7.65 -4.06 16.97
N GLU A 37 7.51 -4.80 18.07
CA GLU A 37 6.93 -6.15 18.09
C GLU A 37 5.43 -6.20 17.77
N LEU A 38 4.71 -5.10 18.00
CA LEU A 38 3.26 -4.96 17.74
C LEU A 38 2.97 -4.25 16.41
N ARG A 39 4.00 -3.65 15.81
CA ARG A 39 3.85 -2.83 14.61
C ARG A 39 3.49 -3.71 13.40
N PRO A 40 2.54 -3.32 12.55
CA PRO A 40 2.23 -4.04 11.31
C PRO A 40 3.42 -4.00 10.35
N ASN A 41 3.45 -4.89 9.36
CA ASN A 41 4.49 -4.91 8.33
C ASN A 41 4.22 -3.92 7.20
N PHE A 42 2.96 -3.56 6.99
CA PHE A 42 2.51 -2.56 6.01
C PHE A 42 1.18 -1.94 6.41
N GLN A 43 0.84 -0.81 5.80
CA GLN A 43 -0.41 -0.09 6.02
C GLN A 43 -1.09 0.27 4.70
N ILE A 44 -2.42 0.14 4.65
CA ILE A 44 -3.28 0.50 3.53
C ILE A 44 -4.27 1.55 4.02
N LEU A 45 -4.22 2.73 3.45
CA LEU A 45 -4.93 3.90 3.96
C LEU A 45 -5.81 4.51 2.86
N PHE A 46 -7.12 4.45 3.07
CA PHE A 46 -8.11 5.03 2.16
C PHE A 46 -8.60 6.36 2.71
N TYR A 47 -8.32 7.44 1.99
CA TYR A 47 -8.64 8.82 2.36
C TYR A 47 -8.50 9.07 3.87
N PRO A 48 -7.33 8.68 4.47
CA PRO A 48 -7.18 8.71 5.91
C PRO A 48 -7.17 10.12 6.48
N VAL A 49 -7.76 10.32 7.65
CA VAL A 49 -7.33 11.41 8.52
C VAL A 49 -5.91 11.09 8.98
N ILE A 50 -5.00 12.02 8.92
CA ILE A 50 -3.59 11.87 9.33
C ILE A 50 -3.20 12.91 10.37
N THR A 51 -3.47 14.17 10.07
CA THR A 51 -3.10 15.29 10.94
C THR A 51 -4.18 15.61 11.96
N MET A 52 -3.74 16.20 13.07
CA MET A 52 -4.63 16.89 14.03
C MET A 52 -4.46 18.42 13.96
N ASP A 53 -3.73 18.92 12.97
CA ASP A 53 -3.63 20.36 12.70
C ASP A 53 -5.00 20.90 12.25
N LYS A 54 -5.57 21.81 13.03
CA LYS A 54 -6.91 22.38 12.82
C LYS A 54 -7.10 23.08 11.48
N SER A 55 -6.01 23.49 10.82
CA SER A 55 -6.10 24.19 9.54
C SER A 55 -6.53 23.29 8.37
N TYR A 56 -6.31 21.96 8.46
CA TYR A 56 -6.66 21.02 7.38
C TYR A 56 -7.03 19.59 7.84
N THR A 57 -7.22 19.37 9.15
CA THR A 57 -7.75 18.10 9.65
C THR A 57 -9.26 17.98 9.42
N HIS A 58 -9.79 16.76 9.59
CA HIS A 58 -11.23 16.56 9.80
C HIS A 58 -11.59 16.87 11.25
N MET A 59 -12.20 18.03 11.49
CA MET A 59 -12.49 18.52 12.85
C MET A 59 -13.36 17.58 13.70
N GLY A 60 -14.24 16.80 13.07
CA GLY A 60 -15.03 15.78 13.78
C GLY A 60 -14.11 14.70 14.40
N SER A 61 -13.12 14.21 13.65
CA SER A 61 -12.15 13.24 14.15
C SER A 61 -11.26 13.84 15.23
N HIS A 62 -10.78 15.08 15.03
CA HIS A 62 -9.99 15.80 16.00
C HIS A 62 -10.73 15.90 17.36
N ASN A 63 -11.96 16.44 17.33
CA ASN A 63 -12.72 16.67 18.55
C ASN A 63 -13.13 15.38 19.28
N ASN A 64 -13.41 14.32 18.52
CA ASN A 64 -13.76 13.02 19.09
C ASN A 64 -12.57 12.30 19.72
N LEU A 65 -11.37 12.50 19.19
CA LEU A 65 -10.16 11.87 19.69
C LEU A 65 -9.51 12.66 20.82
N LEU A 66 -9.35 13.97 20.65
CA LEU A 66 -8.54 14.83 21.50
C LEU A 66 -9.36 15.77 22.40
N GLY A 67 -10.64 15.97 22.04
CA GLY A 67 -11.46 17.04 22.63
C GLY A 67 -11.33 18.36 21.87
N LYS A 68 -12.27 19.29 22.15
CA LYS A 68 -12.30 20.60 21.46
C LYS A 68 -11.14 21.50 21.87
N ASP A 69 -10.69 21.38 23.11
CA ASP A 69 -9.69 22.23 23.76
C ASP A 69 -8.34 21.48 23.88
N ALA A 70 -8.03 20.60 22.93
CA ALA A 70 -6.77 19.87 22.93
C ALA A 70 -5.56 20.80 22.92
N SER A 71 -4.50 20.43 23.65
CA SER A 71 -3.24 21.18 23.65
C SER A 71 -2.48 20.98 22.33
N ALA A 72 -1.60 21.93 22.00
CA ALA A 72 -0.76 21.86 20.80
C ALA A 72 0.19 20.63 20.83
N GLU A 73 0.62 20.20 22.01
CA GLU A 73 1.45 19.02 22.21
C GLU A 73 0.67 17.77 21.82
N LEU A 74 -0.59 17.65 22.30
CA LEU A 74 -1.46 16.51 22.00
C LEU A 74 -1.82 16.47 20.50
N GLU A 75 -2.11 17.62 19.89
CA GLU A 75 -2.33 17.72 18.44
C GLU A 75 -1.07 17.30 17.66
N THR A 76 0.10 17.66 18.13
CA THR A 76 1.37 17.26 17.53
C THR A 76 1.62 15.77 17.68
N GLU A 77 1.37 15.21 18.86
CA GLU A 77 1.54 13.78 19.15
C GLU A 77 0.66 12.93 18.23
N TYR A 78 -0.60 13.31 18.01
CA TYR A 78 -1.53 12.56 17.16
C TYR A 78 -1.58 13.03 15.69
N SER A 79 -0.71 13.95 15.28
CA SER A 79 -0.44 14.24 13.87
C SER A 79 0.57 13.24 13.34
N ASN A 80 0.07 12.17 12.71
CA ASN A 80 0.88 11.00 12.36
C ASN A 80 2.00 11.30 11.35
N GLU A 81 1.86 12.35 10.53
CA GLU A 81 2.93 12.82 9.63
C GLU A 81 4.16 13.34 10.41
N LYS A 82 3.97 13.79 11.66
CA LYS A 82 5.05 14.24 12.54
C LYS A 82 5.70 13.12 13.33
N GLN A 83 5.08 11.93 13.34
CA GLN A 83 5.53 10.75 14.11
C GLN A 83 6.23 9.69 13.24
N VAL A 84 6.41 9.97 11.95
CA VAL A 84 7.08 9.04 11.04
C VAL A 84 8.55 8.91 11.38
N THR A 85 9.01 7.67 11.46
CA THR A 85 10.42 7.31 11.62
C THR A 85 10.85 6.34 10.49
N LYS A 86 12.13 6.03 10.39
CA LYS A 86 12.66 5.02 9.45
C LYS A 86 12.05 3.61 9.65
N ASP A 87 11.51 3.35 10.84
CA ASP A 87 10.90 2.07 11.21
C ASP A 87 9.39 2.04 11.01
N THR A 88 8.81 3.14 10.52
CA THR A 88 7.38 3.19 10.15
C THR A 88 7.13 2.23 8.97
N PRO A 89 6.06 1.41 9.01
CA PRO A 89 5.75 0.48 7.95
C PRO A 89 5.46 1.17 6.61
N ARG A 90 5.83 0.49 5.52
CA ARG A 90 5.48 0.93 4.16
C ARG A 90 4.00 1.19 4.00
N ALA A 91 3.63 2.14 3.14
CA ALA A 91 2.27 2.61 3.02
C ALA A 91 1.74 2.61 1.58
N PHE A 92 0.48 2.22 1.43
CA PHE A 92 -0.35 2.49 0.26
C PHE A 92 -1.43 3.48 0.66
N ILE A 93 -1.47 4.65 0.02
CA ILE A 93 -2.32 5.77 0.40
C ILE A 93 -3.14 6.19 -0.82
N VAL A 94 -4.46 6.35 -0.67
CA VAL A 94 -5.34 6.76 -1.76
C VAL A 94 -6.33 7.84 -1.34
N TYR A 95 -6.58 8.79 -2.23
CA TYR A 95 -7.55 9.89 -2.08
C TYR A 95 -8.28 10.19 -3.38
N SER A 96 -9.33 11.01 -3.28
CA SER A 96 -9.88 11.78 -4.40
C SER A 96 -9.52 13.25 -4.23
N ASP A 97 -9.18 13.93 -5.33
CA ASP A 97 -8.79 15.35 -5.32
C ASP A 97 -9.92 16.26 -4.83
N ASP A 98 -11.15 15.86 -5.12
CA ASP A 98 -12.39 16.55 -4.75
C ASP A 98 -12.91 16.21 -3.34
N ASP A 99 -12.12 15.51 -2.49
CA ASP A 99 -12.53 15.18 -1.12
C ASP A 99 -12.62 16.45 -0.25
N LYS A 100 -13.86 16.82 0.13
CA LYS A 100 -14.16 18.00 0.97
C LYS A 100 -14.26 17.66 2.45
N VAL A 101 -14.20 16.38 2.83
CA VAL A 101 -14.31 15.91 4.22
C VAL A 101 -12.94 15.74 4.83
N VAL A 102 -12.05 15.04 4.14
CA VAL A 102 -10.64 14.87 4.53
C VAL A 102 -9.75 15.33 3.38
N PRO A 103 -9.24 16.57 3.43
CA PRO A 103 -8.43 17.12 2.35
C PRO A 103 -7.23 16.22 2.00
N PRO A 104 -6.93 16.00 0.71
CA PRO A 104 -5.78 15.20 0.25
C PRO A 104 -4.42 15.63 0.83
N ALA A 105 -4.31 16.88 1.30
CA ALA A 105 -3.13 17.38 2.01
C ALA A 105 -2.72 16.49 3.21
N ASN A 106 -3.67 15.80 3.86
CA ASN A 106 -3.37 14.78 4.88
C ASN A 106 -2.46 13.70 4.31
N GLY A 107 -2.82 13.12 3.18
CA GLY A 107 -2.05 12.06 2.53
C GLY A 107 -0.74 12.56 1.93
N VAL A 108 -0.74 13.75 1.33
CA VAL A 108 0.46 14.38 0.75
C VAL A 108 1.53 14.60 1.83
N ASN A 109 1.17 15.19 2.96
CA ASN A 109 2.12 15.46 4.04
C ASN A 109 2.62 14.16 4.69
N TYR A 110 1.77 13.15 4.84
CA TYR A 110 2.18 11.84 5.33
C TYR A 110 3.15 11.14 4.37
N TYR A 111 2.84 11.14 3.07
CA TYR A 111 3.74 10.61 2.05
C TYR A 111 5.11 11.30 2.05
N LEU A 112 5.15 12.64 2.15
CA LEU A 112 6.40 13.39 2.23
C LEU A 112 7.20 13.03 3.48
N ALA A 113 6.55 12.84 4.63
CA ALA A 113 7.19 12.41 5.86
C ALA A 113 7.75 10.98 5.74
N LEU A 114 7.01 10.04 5.14
CA LEU A 114 7.47 8.68 4.85
C LEU A 114 8.69 8.70 3.92
N ASN A 115 8.60 9.46 2.84
CA ASN A 115 9.71 9.58 1.87
C ASN A 115 10.97 10.16 2.50
N LYS A 116 10.85 11.24 3.30
CA LYS A 116 11.98 11.84 4.05
C LYS A 116 12.68 10.84 4.97
N ASN A 117 11.95 9.86 5.49
CA ASN A 117 12.47 8.81 6.36
C ASN A 117 12.86 7.52 5.60
N ASN A 118 12.90 7.56 4.26
CA ASN A 118 13.21 6.42 3.39
C ASN A 118 12.25 5.23 3.58
N VAL A 119 11.01 5.47 3.97
CA VAL A 119 9.96 4.45 4.07
C VAL A 119 9.31 4.27 2.70
N PRO A 120 9.35 3.06 2.11
CA PRO A 120 8.71 2.80 0.82
C PRO A 120 7.21 3.07 0.89
N SER A 121 6.71 3.98 0.06
CA SER A 121 5.30 4.34 0.06
C SER A 121 4.83 4.77 -1.33
N VAL A 122 3.53 4.66 -1.56
CA VAL A 122 2.86 5.17 -2.76
C VAL A 122 1.66 6.03 -2.35
N LEU A 123 1.40 7.06 -3.12
CA LEU A 123 0.24 7.92 -2.97
C LEU A 123 -0.46 8.05 -4.33
N HIS A 124 -1.75 7.70 -4.38
CA HIS A 124 -2.59 7.94 -5.56
C HIS A 124 -3.69 8.93 -5.19
N ILE A 125 -3.85 9.95 -6.01
CA ILE A 125 -4.95 10.93 -5.88
C ILE A 125 -5.74 10.87 -7.18
N TYR A 126 -6.96 10.36 -7.11
CA TYR A 126 -7.87 10.26 -8.25
C TYR A 126 -8.61 11.57 -8.47
N PRO A 127 -8.90 11.96 -9.71
CA PRO A 127 -9.49 13.26 -10.02
C PRO A 127 -10.83 13.53 -9.34
N SER A 128 -11.61 12.49 -9.04
CA SER A 128 -12.92 12.62 -8.41
C SER A 128 -13.32 11.37 -7.64
N GLY A 129 -14.35 11.50 -6.80
CA GLY A 129 -14.89 10.42 -5.98
C GLY A 129 -15.39 10.92 -4.63
N GLY A 130 -15.01 12.12 -4.24
CA GLY A 130 -15.34 12.68 -2.93
C GLY A 130 -14.77 11.83 -1.80
N HIS A 131 -15.53 11.68 -0.74
CA HIS A 131 -15.14 10.91 0.46
C HIS A 131 -15.95 9.62 0.61
N GLY A 132 -15.33 8.57 1.15
CA GLY A 132 -16.06 7.39 1.59
C GLY A 132 -16.38 6.35 0.50
N TRP A 133 -15.69 6.40 -0.64
CA TRP A 133 -15.96 5.48 -1.76
C TRP A 133 -15.50 4.04 -1.50
N GLY A 134 -14.40 3.80 -0.75
CA GLY A 134 -13.90 2.46 -0.44
C GLY A 134 -13.73 1.58 -1.68
N ILE A 135 -14.49 0.47 -1.72
CA ILE A 135 -14.55 -0.45 -2.86
C ILE A 135 -15.94 -0.45 -3.53
N ARG A 136 -16.70 0.62 -3.40
CA ARG A 136 -18.05 0.75 -3.95
C ARG A 136 -18.04 0.65 -5.48
N GLU A 137 -19.10 0.09 -6.05
CA GLU A 137 -19.22 -0.12 -7.50
C GLU A 137 -19.30 1.19 -8.29
N ASP A 138 -19.83 2.25 -7.67
CA ASP A 138 -19.99 3.56 -8.28
C ASP A 138 -18.72 4.43 -8.22
N PHE A 139 -17.63 3.96 -7.62
CA PHE A 139 -16.36 4.66 -7.68
C PHE A 139 -15.70 4.45 -9.04
N LEU A 140 -15.59 5.51 -9.81
CA LEU A 140 -15.14 5.48 -11.21
C LEU A 140 -13.77 4.81 -11.39
N TYR A 141 -12.86 4.99 -10.42
CA TYR A 141 -11.47 4.50 -10.48
C TYR A 141 -11.26 3.22 -9.65
N LYS A 142 -12.33 2.50 -9.30
CA LYS A 142 -12.25 1.28 -8.49
C LYS A 142 -11.30 0.25 -9.08
N SER A 143 -11.41 -0.03 -10.37
CA SER A 143 -10.60 -1.05 -11.05
C SER A 143 -9.13 -0.68 -11.08
N GLU A 144 -8.80 0.57 -11.35
CA GLU A 144 -7.45 1.11 -11.34
C GLU A 144 -6.86 1.00 -9.93
N MET A 145 -7.56 1.48 -8.92
CA MET A 145 -7.15 1.45 -7.53
C MET A 145 -6.87 0.02 -7.05
N LEU A 146 -7.77 -0.95 -7.34
CA LEU A 146 -7.58 -2.34 -6.95
C LEU A 146 -6.38 -2.99 -7.68
N ASN A 147 -6.15 -2.64 -8.95
CA ASN A 147 -5.00 -3.11 -9.70
C ASN A 147 -3.68 -2.56 -9.10
N GLU A 148 -3.64 -1.27 -8.77
CA GLU A 148 -2.49 -0.61 -8.15
C GLU A 148 -2.21 -1.19 -6.76
N LEU A 149 -3.23 -1.34 -5.92
CA LEU A 149 -3.11 -1.99 -4.61
C LEU A 149 -2.58 -3.43 -4.74
N THR A 150 -3.12 -4.20 -5.67
CA THR A 150 -2.68 -5.58 -5.91
C THR A 150 -1.22 -5.62 -6.37
N SER A 151 -0.83 -4.74 -7.28
CA SER A 151 0.55 -4.64 -7.78
C SER A 151 1.50 -4.22 -6.66
N TRP A 152 1.08 -3.26 -5.83
CA TRP A 152 1.87 -2.83 -4.67
C TRP A 152 2.06 -3.95 -3.65
N LEU A 153 1.01 -4.67 -3.27
CA LEU A 153 1.10 -5.81 -2.35
C LEU A 153 2.05 -6.90 -2.88
N ARG A 154 2.01 -7.17 -4.18
CA ARG A 154 2.91 -8.16 -4.81
C ARG A 154 4.35 -7.70 -4.87
N SER A 155 4.63 -6.41 -4.86
CA SER A 155 5.98 -5.86 -5.01
C SER A 155 6.91 -6.23 -3.84
N PHE A 156 6.38 -6.58 -2.68
CA PHE A 156 7.13 -6.93 -1.49
C PHE A 156 6.73 -8.26 -0.83
N LYS A 157 5.77 -8.99 -1.41
CA LYS A 157 5.46 -10.34 -0.92
C LYS A 157 6.70 -11.21 -0.99
N VAL A 158 7.12 -11.69 0.16
CA VAL A 158 8.11 -12.77 0.24
C VAL A 158 7.36 -14.06 -0.01
N PRO A 159 7.73 -14.86 -1.01
CA PRO A 159 7.09 -16.15 -1.23
C PRO A 159 7.17 -17.00 0.03
N HIS A 160 6.16 -17.81 0.28
CA HIS A 160 6.25 -18.84 1.32
C HIS A 160 7.56 -19.63 1.12
N LYS A 161 8.28 -19.92 2.20
CA LYS A 161 9.60 -20.61 2.13
C LYS A 161 9.54 -21.91 1.31
N ASP A 162 8.38 -22.56 1.33
CA ASP A 162 8.12 -23.84 0.65
C ASP A 162 7.43 -23.66 -0.71
N ALA A 163 7.25 -22.43 -1.19
CA ALA A 163 6.64 -22.18 -2.50
C ALA A 163 7.52 -22.74 -3.63
N ILE A 164 6.90 -23.46 -4.55
CA ILE A 164 7.57 -23.95 -5.75
C ILE A 164 7.96 -22.76 -6.62
N ARG A 165 9.24 -22.61 -6.90
CA ARG A 165 9.76 -21.50 -7.73
C ARG A 165 9.63 -21.81 -9.21
N VAL A 166 8.90 -20.97 -9.93
CA VAL A 166 8.70 -21.09 -11.37
C VAL A 166 9.38 -19.92 -12.07
N ALA A 167 10.41 -20.19 -12.87
CA ALA A 167 11.07 -19.21 -13.69
C ALA A 167 10.51 -19.23 -15.12
N CYS A 168 9.85 -18.16 -15.54
CA CYS A 168 9.41 -17.98 -16.94
C CYS A 168 10.54 -17.35 -17.75
N ILE A 169 11.31 -18.17 -18.45
CA ILE A 169 12.46 -17.73 -19.25
C ILE A 169 12.02 -17.60 -20.71
N GLY A 170 12.43 -16.55 -21.38
CA GLY A 170 12.13 -16.34 -22.80
C GLY A 170 12.39 -14.92 -23.29
N ASN A 171 11.89 -14.64 -24.48
CA ASN A 171 12.10 -13.38 -25.19
C ASN A 171 10.93 -12.39 -24.99
N SER A 172 10.57 -11.65 -26.02
CA SER A 172 9.56 -10.59 -26.01
C SER A 172 8.17 -11.05 -25.54
N ILE A 173 7.77 -12.29 -25.81
CA ILE A 173 6.46 -12.82 -25.36
C ILE A 173 6.49 -13.01 -23.85
N THR A 174 7.53 -13.61 -23.32
CA THR A 174 7.71 -13.80 -21.88
C THR A 174 7.86 -12.46 -21.16
N TYR A 175 8.64 -11.54 -21.72
CA TYR A 175 8.76 -10.18 -21.23
C TYR A 175 7.40 -9.46 -21.15
N GLY A 176 6.47 -9.77 -22.06
CA GLY A 176 5.19 -9.06 -22.19
C GLY A 176 5.30 -7.81 -23.06
N ALA A 177 6.12 -7.86 -24.13
CA ALA A 177 6.25 -6.74 -25.06
C ALA A 177 4.89 -6.38 -25.67
N ARG A 178 4.61 -5.06 -25.78
CA ARG A 178 3.34 -4.49 -26.24
C ARG A 178 2.15 -4.70 -25.29
N ILE A 179 2.35 -5.31 -24.12
CA ILE A 179 1.32 -5.40 -23.08
C ILE A 179 1.38 -4.13 -22.24
N LYS A 180 0.26 -3.39 -22.17
CA LYS A 180 0.16 -2.10 -21.48
C LYS A 180 0.48 -2.20 -19.98
N ASN A 181 -0.02 -3.26 -19.33
CA ASN A 181 0.26 -3.56 -17.93
C ASN A 181 0.89 -4.96 -17.82
N ARG A 182 2.21 -5.04 -17.95
CA ARG A 182 2.96 -6.30 -17.93
C ARG A 182 2.82 -7.06 -16.62
N ASP A 183 2.84 -6.35 -15.50
CA ASP A 183 2.82 -6.95 -14.16
C ASP A 183 1.46 -7.58 -13.85
N ARG A 184 0.44 -7.25 -14.64
CA ARG A 184 -0.90 -7.83 -14.56
C ARG A 184 -1.20 -8.83 -15.68
N ASP A 185 -0.88 -8.47 -16.92
CA ASP A 185 -1.44 -9.10 -18.11
C ASP A 185 -0.44 -9.95 -18.92
N SER A 186 0.86 -9.90 -18.58
CA SER A 186 1.82 -10.84 -19.17
C SER A 186 1.52 -12.28 -18.74
N TYR A 187 1.85 -13.27 -19.58
CA TYR A 187 1.54 -14.66 -19.24
C TYR A 187 2.19 -15.12 -17.91
N PRO A 188 3.41 -14.68 -17.52
CA PRO A 188 3.94 -15.05 -16.20
C PRO A 188 3.13 -14.46 -15.06
N ALA A 189 2.59 -13.25 -15.22
CA ALA A 189 1.73 -12.62 -14.22
C ALA A 189 0.37 -13.34 -14.13
N VAL A 190 -0.21 -13.71 -15.25
CA VAL A 190 -1.44 -14.53 -15.30
C VAL A 190 -1.20 -15.90 -14.67
N LEU A 191 -0.10 -16.56 -15.04
CA LEU A 191 0.28 -17.87 -14.48
C LEU A 191 0.44 -17.80 -12.94
N SER A 192 1.09 -16.76 -12.44
CA SER A 192 1.24 -16.52 -11.00
C SER A 192 -0.11 -16.46 -10.28
N ARG A 193 -1.10 -15.78 -10.87
CA ARG A 193 -2.45 -15.71 -10.30
C ARG A 193 -3.18 -17.05 -10.34
N MET A 194 -3.03 -17.80 -11.42
CA MET A 194 -3.69 -19.11 -11.60
C MET A 194 -3.14 -20.17 -10.65
N LEU A 195 -1.82 -20.16 -10.41
CA LEU A 195 -1.15 -21.14 -9.54
C LEU A 195 -1.30 -20.82 -8.05
N GLY A 196 -1.61 -19.55 -7.70
CA GLY A 196 -1.78 -19.14 -6.31
C GLY A 196 -0.49 -19.15 -5.49
N GLU A 197 -0.64 -19.11 -4.16
CA GLU A 197 0.47 -18.87 -3.23
C GLU A 197 1.43 -20.05 -3.04
N ALA A 198 1.02 -21.25 -3.45
CA ALA A 198 1.90 -22.43 -3.46
C ALA A 198 3.04 -22.32 -4.49
N TYR A 199 2.97 -21.34 -5.38
CA TYR A 199 3.95 -21.14 -6.44
C TYR A 199 4.45 -19.69 -6.46
N TRP A 200 5.75 -19.55 -6.64
CA TRP A 200 6.37 -18.25 -6.88
C TRP A 200 6.84 -18.14 -8.32
N VAL A 201 6.02 -17.51 -9.14
CA VAL A 201 6.31 -17.33 -10.57
C VAL A 201 7.08 -16.03 -10.78
N LYS A 202 8.23 -16.10 -11.44
CA LYS A 202 9.05 -14.93 -11.77
C LYS A 202 9.29 -14.83 -13.26
N ASN A 203 9.10 -13.63 -13.80
CA ASN A 203 9.33 -13.33 -15.21
C ASN A 203 10.80 -12.98 -15.45
N PHE A 204 11.48 -13.77 -16.26
CA PHE A 204 12.85 -13.56 -16.74
C PHE A 204 12.89 -13.36 -18.27
N GLY A 205 11.80 -12.90 -18.85
CA GLY A 205 11.75 -12.53 -20.26
C GLY A 205 12.56 -11.27 -20.56
N VAL A 206 13.33 -11.30 -21.64
CA VAL A 206 14.06 -10.13 -22.15
C VAL A 206 13.78 -10.01 -23.64
N SER A 207 13.26 -8.86 -24.08
CA SER A 207 12.99 -8.62 -25.52
C SER A 207 14.25 -8.70 -26.35
N ALA A 208 14.12 -9.23 -27.56
CA ALA A 208 15.20 -9.39 -28.52
C ALA A 208 16.39 -10.24 -28.01
N ARG A 209 16.13 -11.22 -27.15
CA ARG A 209 17.15 -12.18 -26.67
C ARG A 209 16.76 -13.60 -27.08
N THR A 210 17.78 -14.43 -27.34
CA THR A 210 17.65 -15.88 -27.53
C THR A 210 18.45 -16.61 -26.45
N LEU A 211 18.35 -17.93 -26.38
CA LEU A 211 19.17 -18.76 -25.48
C LEU A 211 20.53 -19.11 -26.07
N LEU A 212 20.88 -18.58 -27.24
CA LEU A 212 22.15 -18.85 -27.92
C LEU A 212 23.24 -17.93 -27.38
N ASN A 213 24.46 -18.48 -27.25
CA ASN A 213 25.64 -17.75 -26.78
C ASN A 213 26.25 -16.81 -27.84
N LYS A 214 25.84 -16.92 -29.11
CA LYS A 214 26.37 -16.13 -30.23
C LYS A 214 25.23 -15.68 -31.15
N GLY A 215 25.32 -14.46 -31.64
CA GLY A 215 24.43 -13.93 -32.66
C GLY A 215 23.18 -13.21 -32.17
N ASP A 216 23.06 -12.96 -30.90
CA ASP A 216 22.01 -12.13 -30.37
C ASP A 216 22.44 -10.66 -30.41
N ASN A 217 21.95 -9.95 -31.40
CA ASN A 217 22.11 -8.52 -31.54
C ASN A 217 21.06 -7.77 -30.73
#